data_c2b54920b6b6e957023896a731c705de
#
_entry.id   c2b54920b6b6e957023896a731c705de
#
_cell.length_a   1.000
_cell.length_b   1.000
_cell.length_c   1.000
_cell.angle_alpha   90.00
_cell.angle_beta   90.00
_cell.angle_gamma   90.00
#
_symmetry.space_group_name_H-M   'P 1'
#
loop_
_entity.id
_entity.type
_entity.pdbx_description
1 polymer ?
#
loop_
_entity_poly.entity_id
_entity_poly.type
_entity_poly.pdbx_seq_one_letter_code
_entity_poly.pdbx_strand_id
1 'polypeptide(L)'
;MDKIIVLQISDNDGVDLNGVKLRSTSDVAEALEKMCPENSGVTVSIEASDSIFYESIGKAIYGSHRAGFSGERLRILVDGKPLET
;
A
#
# COMPACT_ATOMS: atom_id res chain seq x y z
N MET A 1 -13.95 9.56 11.61
CA MET A 1 -14.43 8.53 10.66
C MET A 1 -13.24 7.87 10.03
N ASP A 2 -13.15 6.55 10.15
CA ASP A 2 -11.99 5.81 9.62
C ASP A 2 -12.09 5.65 8.12
N LYS A 3 -10.96 5.85 7.45
CA LYS A 3 -10.87 5.71 6.00
C LYS A 3 -9.85 4.64 5.66
N ILE A 4 -10.16 3.83 4.66
CA ILE A 4 -9.25 2.79 4.18
C ILE A 4 -8.84 3.11 2.76
N ILE A 5 -7.53 3.14 2.51
CA ILE A 5 -6.97 3.29 1.17
C ILE A 5 -6.46 1.93 0.75
N VAL A 6 -6.90 1.44 -0.41
CA VAL A 6 -6.49 0.14 -0.92
C VAL A 6 -5.43 0.31 -1.99
N LEU A 7 -4.29 -0.34 -1.79
CA LEU A 7 -3.21 -0.46 -2.78
C LEU A 7 -3.28 -1.86 -3.36
N GLN A 8 -3.67 -1.98 -4.61
CA GLN A 8 -3.83 -3.29 -5.26
C GLN A 8 -2.59 -3.67 -6.05
N ILE A 9 -2.20 -4.92 -5.94
CA ILE A 9 -1.02 -5.45 -6.62
C ILE A 9 -1.44 -6.68 -7.43
N SER A 10 -1.31 -6.58 -8.75
CA SER A 10 -1.62 -7.67 -9.66
C SER A 10 -0.46 -8.04 -10.58
N ASP A 11 0.68 -7.37 -10.43
CA ASP A 11 1.92 -7.67 -11.16
C ASP A 11 3.12 -7.07 -10.41
N ASN A 12 4.33 -7.28 -10.94
CA ASN A 12 5.57 -6.74 -10.35
C ASN A 12 5.97 -5.38 -10.93
N ASP A 13 5.18 -4.80 -11.81
CA ASP A 13 5.49 -3.50 -12.41
C ASP A 13 5.18 -2.33 -11.48
N GLY A 14 4.26 -2.51 -10.57
CA GLY A 14 3.89 -1.45 -9.65
C GLY A 14 2.66 -1.75 -8.81
N VAL A 15 2.16 -0.71 -8.19
CA VAL A 15 1.03 -0.75 -7.27
C VAL A 15 -0.10 0.09 -7.83
N ASP A 16 -1.30 -0.45 -7.90
CA ASP A 16 -2.45 0.27 -8.42
C ASP A 16 -3.19 1.00 -7.30
N LEU A 17 -3.37 2.29 -7.48
CA LEU A 17 -4.14 3.14 -6.58
C LEU A 17 -5.12 3.96 -7.38
N ASN A 18 -6.40 3.68 -7.23
CA ASN A 18 -7.49 4.40 -7.94
C ASN A 18 -7.28 4.45 -9.46
N GLY A 19 -6.82 3.34 -10.03
CA GLY A 19 -6.59 3.24 -11.47
C GLY A 19 -5.26 3.80 -11.97
N VAL A 20 -4.43 4.31 -11.06
CA VAL A 20 -3.10 4.82 -11.40
C VAL A 20 -2.04 3.84 -10.93
N LYS A 21 -1.13 3.47 -11.82
CA LYS A 21 -0.04 2.56 -11.46
C LYS A 21 1.15 3.34 -10.92
N LEU A 22 1.53 3.03 -9.68
CA LEU A 22 2.66 3.64 -8.98
C LEU A 22 3.85 2.68 -9.11
N ARG A 23 4.90 3.11 -9.80
CA ARG A 23 5.97 2.21 -10.20
C ARG A 23 7.17 2.19 -9.28
N SER A 24 7.24 3.11 -8.32
CA SER A 24 8.36 3.17 -7.39
C SER A 24 7.89 3.40 -5.96
N THR A 25 8.77 3.11 -5.01
CA THR A 25 8.51 3.39 -3.60
C THR A 25 8.21 4.88 -3.39
N SER A 26 8.95 5.76 -4.06
CA SER A 26 8.72 7.20 -3.97
C SER A 26 7.35 7.60 -4.50
N ASP A 27 6.92 6.99 -5.60
CA ASP A 27 5.59 7.25 -6.17
C ASP A 27 4.49 6.86 -5.19
N VAL A 28 4.63 5.71 -4.52
CA VAL A 28 3.67 5.26 -3.52
C VAL A 28 3.63 6.25 -2.34
N ALA A 29 4.80 6.65 -1.83
CA ALA A 29 4.88 7.58 -0.72
C ALA A 29 4.25 8.93 -1.07
N GLU A 30 4.59 9.49 -2.23
CA GLU A 30 4.03 10.76 -2.67
C GLU A 30 2.52 10.73 -2.86
N ALA A 31 2.01 9.65 -3.46
CA ALA A 31 0.57 9.50 -3.67
C ALA A 31 -0.18 9.44 -2.33
N LEU A 32 0.34 8.69 -1.37
CA LEU A 32 -0.28 8.59 -0.05
C LEU A 32 -0.21 9.90 0.71
N GLU A 33 0.91 10.62 0.63
CA GLU A 33 1.05 11.92 1.26
C GLU A 33 0.08 12.96 0.69
N LYS A 34 -0.15 12.92 -0.61
CA LYS A 34 -1.10 13.83 -1.26
C LYS A 34 -2.55 13.51 -0.89
N MET A 35 -2.88 12.23 -0.76
CA MET A 35 -4.23 11.81 -0.40
C MET A 35 -4.53 12.04 1.06
N CYS A 36 -3.52 11.94 1.91
CA CYS A 36 -3.69 11.98 3.36
C CYS A 36 -2.62 12.83 4.01
N PRO A 37 -2.69 14.17 3.86
CA PRO A 37 -1.72 15.06 4.50
C PRO A 37 -1.75 14.95 6.02
N GLU A 38 -2.89 14.56 6.59
CA GLU A 38 -2.99 14.20 8.00
C GLU A 38 -3.36 12.72 8.08
N ASN A 39 -2.52 11.94 8.72
CA ASN A 39 -2.66 10.47 8.75
C ASN A 39 -3.69 9.96 9.76
N SER A 40 -4.35 10.85 10.48
CA SER A 40 -5.31 10.47 11.53
C SER A 40 -6.54 9.78 10.95
N GLY A 41 -6.86 8.60 11.47
CA GLY A 41 -8.04 7.85 11.06
C GLY A 41 -7.94 7.15 9.71
N VAL A 42 -6.74 7.09 9.12
CA VAL A 42 -6.55 6.44 7.82
C VAL A 42 -5.73 5.17 7.98
N THR A 43 -6.20 4.10 7.36
CA THR A 43 -5.50 2.81 7.29
C THR A 43 -5.22 2.49 5.82
N VAL A 44 -4.01 2.04 5.52
CA VAL A 44 -3.64 1.58 4.19
C VAL A 44 -3.74 0.06 4.16
N SER A 45 -4.46 -0.48 3.19
CA SER A 45 -4.58 -1.91 2.97
C SER A 45 -3.86 -2.28 1.68
N ILE A 46 -2.78 -3.03 1.80
CA ILE A 46 -2.04 -3.53 0.64
C ILE A 46 -2.63 -4.89 0.29
N GLU A 47 -3.19 -5.01 -0.91
CA GLU A 47 -3.85 -6.25 -1.34
C GLU A 47 -3.17 -6.78 -2.60
N ALA A 48 -2.43 -7.88 -2.44
CA ALA A 48 -1.75 -8.55 -3.53
C ALA A 48 -2.50 -9.83 -3.91
N SER A 49 -2.62 -10.08 -5.21
CA SER A 49 -3.29 -11.29 -5.70
C SER A 49 -2.43 -12.54 -5.50
N ASP A 50 -1.12 -12.39 -5.41
CA ASP A 50 -0.21 -13.52 -5.21
C ASP A 50 1.10 -13.04 -4.56
N SER A 51 1.73 -13.92 -3.81
CA SER A 51 3.00 -13.64 -3.13
C SER A 51 4.18 -13.51 -4.10
N ILE A 52 4.03 -13.98 -5.34
CA ILE A 52 5.09 -13.84 -6.36
C ILE A 52 5.35 -12.38 -6.74
N PHE A 53 4.40 -11.49 -6.46
CA PHE A 53 4.55 -10.06 -6.75
C PHE A 53 5.27 -9.33 -5.62
N TYR A 54 6.31 -9.96 -5.07
CA TYR A 54 7.04 -9.45 -3.91
C TYR A 54 7.73 -8.10 -4.15
N GLU A 55 8.13 -7.81 -5.39
CA GLU A 55 8.74 -6.50 -5.70
C GLU A 55 7.73 -5.36 -5.52
N SER A 56 6.52 -5.53 -6.04
CA SER A 56 5.45 -4.55 -5.86
C SER A 56 4.99 -4.49 -4.42
N ILE A 57 4.90 -5.65 -3.75
CA ILE A 57 4.55 -5.70 -2.32
C ILE A 57 5.57 -4.89 -1.51
N GLY A 58 6.86 -5.07 -1.78
CA GLY A 58 7.92 -4.31 -1.11
C GLY A 58 7.80 -2.81 -1.34
N LYS A 59 7.54 -2.40 -2.58
CA LYS A 59 7.35 -0.98 -2.91
C LYS A 59 6.18 -0.38 -2.14
N ALA A 60 5.08 -1.13 -2.04
CA ALA A 60 3.90 -0.68 -1.31
C ALA A 60 4.19 -0.55 0.18
N ILE A 61 4.88 -1.52 0.78
CA ILE A 61 5.23 -1.50 2.19
C ILE A 61 6.15 -0.33 2.51
N TYR A 62 7.26 -0.20 1.78
CA TYR A 62 8.23 0.87 2.05
C TYR A 62 7.66 2.25 1.73
N GLY A 63 6.88 2.37 0.67
CA GLY A 63 6.23 3.63 0.35
C GLY A 63 5.22 4.05 1.40
N SER A 64 4.47 3.10 1.93
CA SER A 64 3.52 3.36 3.02
C SER A 64 4.25 3.80 4.29
N HIS A 65 5.35 3.13 4.64
CA HIS A 65 6.17 3.52 5.80
C HIS A 65 6.71 4.94 5.64
N ARG A 66 7.19 5.29 4.47
CA ARG A 66 7.72 6.64 4.21
C ARG A 66 6.64 7.71 4.33
N ALA A 67 5.41 7.37 4.01
CA ALA A 67 4.27 8.28 4.14
C ALA A 67 3.71 8.33 5.57
N GLY A 68 4.26 7.54 6.49
CA GLY A 68 3.87 7.55 7.90
C GLY A 68 2.87 6.47 8.30
N PHE A 69 2.62 5.48 7.43
CA PHE A 69 1.70 4.38 7.74
C PHE A 69 2.49 3.17 8.20
N SER A 70 2.22 2.70 9.40
CA SER A 70 2.88 1.52 9.97
C SER A 70 2.02 0.93 11.08
N GLY A 71 2.36 -0.28 11.54
CA GLY A 71 1.65 -0.93 12.62
C GLY A 71 0.19 -1.16 12.30
N GLU A 72 -0.70 -0.71 13.16
CA GLU A 72 -2.15 -0.89 13.02
C GLU A 72 -2.74 -0.14 11.83
N ARG A 73 -2.01 0.83 11.30
CA ARG A 73 -2.46 1.66 10.18
C ARG A 73 -2.04 1.12 8.83
N LEU A 74 -1.39 -0.04 8.82
CA LEU A 74 -0.96 -0.70 7.60
C LEU A 74 -1.34 -2.16 7.65
N ARG A 75 -2.16 -2.60 6.70
CA ARG A 75 -2.57 -3.99 6.56
C ARG A 75 -2.01 -4.55 5.27
N ILE A 76 -1.59 -5.81 5.30
CA ILE A 76 -1.06 -6.49 4.12
C ILE A 76 -1.83 -7.78 3.93
N LEU A 77 -2.49 -7.91 2.78
CA LEU A 77 -3.24 -9.10 2.42
C LEU A 77 -2.63 -9.69 1.16
N VAL A 78 -2.35 -10.98 1.20
CA VAL A 78 -1.83 -11.71 0.04
C VAL A 78 -2.79 -12.86 -0.22
N ASP A 79 -3.35 -12.90 -1.43
CA ASP A 79 -4.38 -13.87 -1.81
C ASP A 79 -5.54 -13.89 -0.80
N GLY A 80 -5.94 -12.71 -0.34
CA GLY A 80 -7.02 -12.53 0.61
C GLY A 80 -6.70 -12.88 2.05
N LYS A 81 -5.44 -13.24 2.35
CA LYS A 81 -5.03 -13.65 3.70
C LYS A 81 -4.05 -12.62 4.29
N PRO A 82 -4.21 -12.27 5.57
CA PRO A 82 -3.25 -11.38 6.22
C PRO A 82 -1.84 -11.95 6.20
N LEU A 83 -0.87 -11.10 5.87
CA LEU A 83 0.53 -11.47 5.94
C LEU A 83 1.00 -11.27 7.37
N GLU A 84 1.40 -12.35 8.02
CA GLU A 84 1.96 -12.30 9.36
C GLU A 84 3.47 -12.10 9.28
N THR A 85 3.97 -11.14 10.02
CA THR A 85 5.39 -10.86 10.12
C THR A 85 5.92 -11.20 11.50
#